data_0a0c3fef8fd4e11ad535cb267eb81eda
#
_entry.id   0a0c3fef8fd4e11ad535cb267eb81eda
#
_cell.length_a   1.000
_cell.length_b   1.000
_cell.length_c   1.000
_cell.angle_alpha   90.00
_cell.angle_beta   90.00
_cell.angle_gamma   90.00
#
_symmetry.space_group_name_H-M   'P 1'
#
loop_
_entity.id
_entity.type
_entity.pdbx_description
1 polymer ?
#
loop_
_entity_poly.entity_id
_entity_poly.type
_entity_poly.pdbx_seq_one_letter_code
_entity_poly.pdbx_strand_id
1 'polypeptide(L)'
;MEIPAWMLKECRIEPARAGDQGEILQLLSSLPDAPTKAEFHASVDHPEHDANNRLVARLGGRILGHVEVSPRRIHLCGAVVDAAALDQVAVLPECRGAGHGQRLVKAAERRMRELGAVIGFSRTRIAPSFRELGWSVLGRDGTTVGRPSHILSRILELPARTGEPVTMRQWRHVELPAILRIYKQNVPQFVGPLVRSEAYSRWLISRCAFDSIIVALVGHDRYDLHETTARIVGYAIQDGNRILELLADPEFPGLERDILARVCSEAIENDRQEIVFESSSSDPLHKAIAARDQQRVSGDRMIVAKLFRPLEALRAVAPIVAARMNSQEIRETLELGIDTPDFRGSIIVSKGEATVHPGRVGRSYLRLSDDELVRLLLGQCDPAEAAAAGRLAASTHMAQKLASLLFPRTPLWYPIWDDLTA
;
A
#
# COMPACT_ATOMS: atom_id res chain seq x y z
N MET A 1 12.79 -35.93 1.26
CA MET A 1 11.72 -36.92 1.03
C MET A 1 10.94 -36.41 -0.15
N GLU A 2 11.08 -37.04 -1.32
CA GLU A 2 10.36 -36.63 -2.52
C GLU A 2 8.87 -36.92 -2.34
N ILE A 3 8.05 -35.89 -2.53
CA ILE A 3 6.60 -36.03 -2.49
C ILE A 3 6.15 -36.79 -3.72
N PRO A 4 5.42 -37.91 -3.60
CA PRO A 4 5.00 -38.70 -4.73
C PRO A 4 4.15 -37.88 -5.70
N ALA A 5 4.39 -37.99 -7.01
CA ALA A 5 3.69 -37.22 -8.05
C ALA A 5 2.14 -37.40 -8.04
N TRP A 6 1.64 -38.50 -7.47
CA TRP A 6 0.19 -38.73 -7.31
C TRP A 6 -0.43 -37.79 -6.26
N MET A 7 0.32 -37.39 -5.19
CA MET A 7 -0.15 -36.43 -4.20
C MET A 7 -0.44 -35.05 -4.82
N LEU A 8 0.32 -34.67 -5.83
CA LEU A 8 0.11 -33.42 -6.58
C LEU A 8 -1.14 -33.45 -7.46
N LYS A 9 -1.47 -34.62 -8.04
CA LYS A 9 -2.63 -34.76 -8.94
C LYS A 9 -3.96 -34.80 -8.19
N GLU A 10 -4.01 -35.31 -6.97
CA GLU A 10 -5.24 -35.42 -6.18
C GLU A 10 -5.54 -34.17 -5.33
N CYS A 11 -4.55 -33.31 -5.10
CA CYS A 11 -4.75 -32.06 -4.36
C CYS A 11 -5.59 -31.09 -5.19
N ARG A 12 -6.75 -30.69 -4.67
CA ARG A 12 -7.68 -29.74 -5.30
C ARG A 12 -7.53 -28.38 -4.65
N ILE A 13 -7.69 -27.32 -5.46
CA ILE A 13 -7.82 -25.96 -4.94
C ILE A 13 -9.26 -25.55 -5.09
N GLU A 14 -9.88 -25.24 -3.97
CA GLU A 14 -11.31 -24.93 -3.85
C GLU A 14 -11.51 -23.79 -2.83
N PRO A 15 -12.65 -23.09 -2.87
CA PRO A 15 -13.02 -22.16 -1.82
C PRO A 15 -13.11 -22.85 -0.46
N ALA A 16 -12.71 -22.15 0.60
CA ALA A 16 -12.83 -22.64 1.96
C ALA A 16 -14.31 -22.80 2.36
N ARG A 17 -14.60 -23.81 3.17
CA ARG A 17 -15.93 -24.08 3.71
C ARG A 17 -16.08 -23.44 5.09
N ALA A 18 -17.29 -23.20 5.53
CA ALA A 18 -17.56 -22.61 6.85
C ALA A 18 -16.89 -23.36 8.02
N GLY A 19 -16.74 -24.69 7.93
CA GLY A 19 -16.09 -25.52 8.93
C GLY A 19 -14.57 -25.51 8.91
N ASP A 20 -13.93 -24.90 7.91
CA ASP A 20 -12.47 -24.95 7.70
C ASP A 20 -11.71 -23.93 8.56
N GLN A 21 -12.38 -22.96 9.18
CA GLN A 21 -11.75 -21.84 9.88
C GLN A 21 -10.71 -22.27 10.93
N GLY A 22 -11.04 -23.31 11.71
CA GLY A 22 -10.12 -23.82 12.75
C GLY A 22 -8.86 -24.45 12.16
N GLU A 23 -8.98 -25.23 11.08
CA GLU A 23 -7.85 -25.85 10.40
C GLU A 23 -6.99 -24.79 9.66
N ILE A 24 -7.63 -23.77 9.06
CA ILE A 24 -6.93 -22.64 8.44
C ILE A 24 -6.15 -21.87 9.50
N LEU A 25 -6.73 -21.52 10.64
CA LEU A 25 -6.03 -20.82 11.70
C LEU A 25 -4.83 -21.63 12.21
N GLN A 26 -4.99 -22.95 12.39
CA GLN A 26 -3.90 -23.84 12.76
C GLN A 26 -2.79 -23.87 11.71
N LEU A 27 -3.14 -23.89 10.42
CA LEU A 27 -2.15 -23.79 9.33
C LEU A 27 -1.40 -22.46 9.38
N LEU A 28 -2.12 -21.34 9.53
CA LEU A 28 -1.53 -20.00 9.57
C LEU A 28 -0.61 -19.81 10.78
N SER A 29 -0.87 -20.48 11.91
CA SER A 29 0.01 -20.44 13.11
C SER A 29 1.41 -20.99 12.86
N SER A 30 1.63 -21.67 11.72
CA SER A 30 2.97 -22.09 11.26
C SER A 30 3.78 -21.01 10.57
N LEU A 31 3.20 -19.84 10.31
CA LEU A 31 3.87 -18.70 9.68
C LEU A 31 4.63 -17.86 10.71
N PRO A 32 5.74 -17.21 10.33
CA PRO A 32 6.42 -16.26 11.20
C PRO A 32 5.53 -15.09 11.65
N ASP A 33 4.62 -14.65 10.79
CA ASP A 33 3.65 -13.57 11.04
C ASP A 33 2.25 -14.20 11.19
N ALA A 34 2.14 -15.20 12.06
CA ALA A 34 0.88 -15.86 12.32
C ALA A 34 -0.13 -14.86 12.91
N PRO A 35 -1.34 -14.74 12.34
CA PRO A 35 -2.36 -13.92 12.94
C PRO A 35 -2.74 -14.49 14.32
N THR A 36 -2.98 -13.63 15.28
CA THR A 36 -3.65 -14.02 16.51
C THR A 36 -5.06 -14.51 16.22
N LYS A 37 -5.67 -15.22 17.17
CA LYS A 37 -7.06 -15.64 17.02
C LYS A 37 -8.01 -14.45 16.85
N ALA A 38 -7.76 -13.33 17.51
CA ALA A 38 -8.55 -12.12 17.41
C ALA A 38 -8.44 -11.50 16.00
N GLU A 39 -7.23 -11.37 15.47
CA GLU A 39 -7.00 -10.85 14.11
C GLU A 39 -7.64 -11.76 13.04
N PHE A 40 -7.53 -13.07 13.19
CA PHE A 40 -8.18 -14.01 12.27
C PHE A 40 -9.70 -13.86 12.29
N HIS A 41 -10.32 -13.72 13.46
CA HIS A 41 -11.76 -13.47 13.53
C HIS A 41 -12.12 -12.09 13.01
N ALA A 42 -11.31 -11.05 13.29
CA ALA A 42 -11.52 -9.72 12.73
C ALA A 42 -11.49 -9.72 11.20
N SER A 43 -10.67 -10.59 10.56
CA SER A 43 -10.67 -10.71 9.10
C SER A 43 -11.96 -11.31 8.55
N VAL A 44 -12.64 -12.18 9.32
CA VAL A 44 -13.97 -12.72 8.95
C VAL A 44 -15.07 -11.68 9.10
N ASP A 45 -14.92 -10.76 10.06
CA ASP A 45 -15.85 -9.66 10.30
C ASP A 45 -15.61 -8.44 9.39
N HIS A 46 -14.65 -8.53 8.47
CA HIS A 46 -14.36 -7.46 7.51
C HIS A 46 -15.57 -7.14 6.63
N PRO A 47 -15.91 -5.84 6.40
CA PRO A 47 -17.13 -5.46 5.64
C PRO A 47 -17.21 -6.03 4.22
N GLU A 48 -16.06 -6.31 3.61
CA GLU A 48 -15.94 -6.87 2.26
C GLU A 48 -15.53 -8.35 2.27
N HIS A 49 -15.68 -9.03 3.41
CA HIS A 49 -15.36 -10.44 3.50
C HIS A 49 -16.32 -11.28 2.65
N ASP A 50 -15.73 -12.17 1.85
CA ASP A 50 -16.44 -13.20 1.10
C ASP A 50 -15.68 -14.54 1.29
N ALA A 51 -16.36 -15.53 1.85
CA ALA A 51 -15.77 -16.85 2.10
C ALA A 51 -15.20 -17.49 0.82
N ASN A 52 -15.74 -17.18 -0.37
CA ASN A 52 -15.25 -17.66 -1.65
C ASN A 52 -13.87 -17.09 -2.03
N ASN A 53 -13.43 -16.05 -1.35
CA ASN A 53 -12.13 -15.43 -1.57
C ASN A 53 -11.02 -16.11 -0.75
N ARG A 54 -11.35 -17.01 0.17
CA ARG A 54 -10.40 -17.91 0.84
C ARG A 54 -10.30 -19.19 0.07
N LEU A 55 -9.11 -19.48 -0.46
CA LEU A 55 -8.84 -20.67 -1.26
C LEU A 55 -7.95 -21.63 -0.47
N VAL A 56 -8.29 -22.89 -0.47
CA VAL A 56 -7.53 -23.95 0.21
C VAL A 56 -7.05 -25.00 -0.79
N ALA A 57 -5.83 -25.48 -0.58
CA ALA A 57 -5.31 -26.68 -1.24
C ALA A 57 -5.67 -27.87 -0.37
N ARG A 58 -6.57 -28.73 -0.85
CA ARG A 58 -7.10 -29.87 -0.10
C ARG A 58 -6.71 -31.20 -0.72
N LEU A 59 -6.23 -32.12 0.13
CA LEU A 59 -5.97 -33.50 -0.23
C LEU A 59 -6.78 -34.42 0.67
N GLY A 60 -7.72 -35.16 0.14
CA GLY A 60 -8.70 -35.91 0.94
C GLY A 60 -9.51 -34.96 1.81
N GLY A 61 -9.49 -35.15 3.11
CA GLY A 61 -10.16 -34.27 4.11
C GLY A 61 -9.27 -33.17 4.67
N ARG A 62 -7.94 -33.14 4.40
CA ARG A 62 -6.94 -32.29 5.04
C ARG A 62 -6.61 -31.06 4.20
N ILE A 63 -6.48 -29.89 4.84
CA ILE A 63 -5.98 -28.67 4.23
C ILE A 63 -4.44 -28.65 4.26
N LEU A 64 -3.82 -28.55 3.09
CA LEU A 64 -2.37 -28.49 2.91
C LEU A 64 -1.84 -27.08 2.75
N GLY A 65 -2.69 -26.14 2.34
CA GLY A 65 -2.32 -24.76 2.11
C GLY A 65 -3.53 -23.86 2.00
N HIS A 66 -3.29 -22.57 2.15
CA HIS A 66 -4.31 -21.52 2.17
C HIS A 66 -3.78 -20.27 1.47
N VAL A 67 -4.69 -19.49 0.89
CA VAL A 67 -4.48 -18.12 0.43
C VAL A 67 -5.80 -17.36 0.53
N GLU A 68 -5.72 -16.09 0.90
CA GLU A 68 -6.85 -15.17 0.89
C GLU A 68 -6.69 -14.13 -0.21
N VAL A 69 -7.77 -13.84 -0.92
CA VAL A 69 -7.87 -12.75 -1.90
C VAL A 69 -8.76 -11.68 -1.30
N SER A 70 -8.19 -10.51 -1.02
CA SER A 70 -8.92 -9.39 -0.43
C SER A 70 -9.16 -8.32 -1.49
N PRO A 71 -10.40 -8.16 -2.00
CA PRO A 71 -10.73 -7.05 -2.90
C PRO A 71 -10.41 -5.71 -2.24
N ARG A 72 -9.85 -4.77 -3.00
CA ARG A 72 -9.45 -3.46 -2.52
C ARG A 72 -9.69 -2.41 -3.61
N ARG A 73 -9.87 -1.17 -3.18
CA ARG A 73 -9.72 0.00 -4.04
C ARG A 73 -8.56 0.82 -3.54
N ILE A 74 -7.63 1.16 -4.42
CA ILE A 74 -6.39 1.84 -4.04
C ILE A 74 -6.21 3.13 -4.82
N HIS A 75 -5.43 4.03 -4.21
CA HIS A 75 -4.92 5.20 -4.92
C HIS A 75 -3.74 4.80 -5.82
N LEU A 76 -3.79 5.27 -7.07
CA LEU A 76 -2.78 5.09 -8.10
C LEU A 76 -2.45 6.45 -8.70
N CYS A 77 -1.41 7.12 -8.20
CA CYS A 77 -0.94 8.41 -8.71
C CYS A 77 -2.03 9.50 -8.77
N GLY A 78 -3.02 9.47 -7.88
CA GLY A 78 -4.17 10.38 -7.86
C GLY A 78 -5.45 9.80 -8.48
N ALA A 79 -5.36 8.71 -9.24
CA ALA A 79 -6.52 7.92 -9.66
C ALA A 79 -6.93 6.91 -8.60
N VAL A 80 -8.10 6.31 -8.78
CA VAL A 80 -8.56 5.16 -7.98
C VAL A 80 -8.78 3.98 -8.90
N VAL A 81 -8.25 2.81 -8.53
CA VAL A 81 -8.39 1.58 -9.29
C VAL A 81 -8.85 0.43 -8.42
N ASP A 82 -9.56 -0.52 -9.01
CA ASP A 82 -9.88 -1.78 -8.37
C ASP A 82 -8.63 -2.65 -8.32
N ALA A 83 -8.31 -3.13 -7.13
CA ALA A 83 -7.16 -3.96 -6.84
C ALA A 83 -7.57 -5.16 -5.99
N ALA A 84 -6.66 -6.10 -5.81
CA ALA A 84 -6.83 -7.16 -4.83
C ALA A 84 -5.51 -7.43 -4.12
N ALA A 85 -5.56 -7.58 -2.80
CA ALA A 85 -4.43 -8.07 -2.03
C ALA A 85 -4.44 -9.60 -2.03
N LEU A 86 -3.24 -10.16 -2.00
CA LEU A 86 -3.03 -11.59 -1.82
C LEU A 86 -2.41 -11.76 -0.44
N ASP A 87 -3.22 -12.26 0.48
CA ASP A 87 -2.90 -12.30 1.89
C ASP A 87 -2.77 -13.75 2.40
N GLN A 88 -2.05 -13.95 3.50
CA GLN A 88 -1.99 -15.20 4.26
C GLN A 88 -1.66 -16.44 3.42
N VAL A 89 -0.70 -16.34 2.50
CA VAL A 89 -0.24 -17.48 1.70
C VAL A 89 0.52 -18.45 2.59
N ALA A 90 -0.05 -19.61 2.85
CA ALA A 90 0.53 -20.63 3.70
C ALA A 90 0.51 -22.01 3.03
N VAL A 91 1.54 -22.81 3.31
CA VAL A 91 1.60 -24.22 2.96
C VAL A 91 2.23 -24.95 4.14
N LEU A 92 1.64 -26.09 4.54
CA LEU A 92 2.16 -26.94 5.61
C LEU A 92 3.65 -27.20 5.41
N PRO A 93 4.48 -27.10 6.45
CA PRO A 93 5.94 -27.27 6.33
C PRO A 93 6.35 -28.54 5.58
N GLU A 94 5.69 -29.66 5.89
CA GLU A 94 5.96 -30.96 5.27
C GLU A 94 5.52 -31.05 3.80
N CYS A 95 4.70 -30.11 3.31
CA CYS A 95 4.21 -30.04 1.93
C CYS A 95 4.90 -28.94 1.11
N ARG A 96 5.86 -28.22 1.70
CA ARG A 96 6.62 -27.17 0.97
C ARG A 96 7.52 -27.79 -0.09
N GLY A 97 7.80 -27.04 -1.15
CA GLY A 97 8.60 -27.52 -2.29
C GLY A 97 7.81 -28.35 -3.32
N ALA A 98 6.57 -28.77 -3.00
CA ALA A 98 5.73 -29.57 -3.89
C ALA A 98 4.88 -28.75 -4.89
N GLY A 99 5.12 -27.45 -5.02
CA GLY A 99 4.38 -26.58 -5.96
C GLY A 99 2.98 -26.15 -5.51
N HIS A 100 2.54 -26.54 -4.31
CA HIS A 100 1.20 -26.16 -3.80
C HIS A 100 1.05 -24.63 -3.67
N GLY A 101 2.09 -23.93 -3.19
CA GLY A 101 2.08 -22.47 -3.06
C GLY A 101 1.89 -21.78 -4.42
N GLN A 102 2.61 -22.21 -5.45
CA GLN A 102 2.46 -21.66 -6.81
C GLN A 102 1.06 -21.91 -7.38
N ARG A 103 0.50 -23.09 -7.13
CA ARG A 103 -0.87 -23.43 -7.57
C ARG A 103 -1.91 -22.57 -6.85
N LEU A 104 -1.74 -22.32 -5.55
CA LEU A 104 -2.60 -21.42 -4.77
C LEU A 104 -2.53 -20.00 -5.31
N VAL A 105 -1.32 -19.45 -5.52
CA VAL A 105 -1.16 -18.09 -6.09
C VAL A 105 -1.81 -17.99 -7.46
N LYS A 106 -1.62 -18.98 -8.35
CA LYS A 106 -2.28 -19.00 -9.67
C LYS A 106 -3.81 -19.07 -9.56
N ALA A 107 -4.36 -19.78 -8.58
CA ALA A 107 -5.80 -19.81 -8.33
C ALA A 107 -6.30 -18.47 -7.80
N ALA A 108 -5.57 -17.86 -6.88
CA ALA A 108 -5.84 -16.53 -6.37
C ALA A 108 -5.81 -15.47 -7.49
N GLU A 109 -4.82 -15.52 -8.41
CA GLU A 109 -4.77 -14.63 -9.58
C GLU A 109 -6.02 -14.77 -10.49
N ARG A 110 -6.54 -15.99 -10.69
CA ARG A 110 -7.81 -16.16 -11.41
C ARG A 110 -8.95 -15.49 -10.67
N ARG A 111 -9.03 -15.71 -9.36
CA ARG A 111 -10.06 -15.08 -8.52
C ARG A 111 -9.97 -13.55 -8.54
N MET A 112 -8.77 -12.98 -8.46
CA MET A 112 -8.55 -11.53 -8.61
C MET A 112 -9.08 -10.99 -9.94
N ARG A 113 -8.82 -11.71 -11.05
CA ARG A 113 -9.34 -11.31 -12.37
C ARG A 113 -10.85 -11.40 -12.45
N GLU A 114 -11.48 -12.41 -11.86
CA GLU A 114 -12.93 -12.57 -11.75
C GLU A 114 -13.57 -11.41 -10.97
N LEU A 115 -12.91 -10.97 -9.90
CA LEU A 115 -13.30 -9.81 -9.09
C LEU A 115 -13.07 -8.46 -9.79
N GLY A 116 -12.49 -8.45 -10.98
CA GLY A 116 -12.26 -7.23 -11.75
C GLY A 116 -10.98 -6.49 -11.38
N ALA A 117 -10.10 -7.05 -10.57
CA ALA A 117 -8.88 -6.39 -10.16
C ALA A 117 -8.02 -5.97 -11.37
N VAL A 118 -7.63 -4.71 -11.39
CA VAL A 118 -6.68 -4.15 -12.36
C VAL A 118 -5.25 -4.51 -11.96
N ILE A 119 -4.97 -4.48 -10.65
CA ILE A 119 -3.66 -4.73 -10.04
C ILE A 119 -3.83 -5.67 -8.85
N GLY A 120 -2.92 -6.65 -8.73
CA GLY A 120 -2.74 -7.46 -7.54
C GLY A 120 -1.55 -6.98 -6.73
N PHE A 121 -1.66 -7.02 -5.40
CA PHE A 121 -0.58 -6.69 -4.45
C PHE A 121 -0.39 -7.82 -3.44
N SER A 122 0.83 -7.96 -2.94
CA SER A 122 1.13 -8.82 -1.79
C SER A 122 2.37 -8.32 -1.06
N ARG A 123 2.43 -8.58 0.25
CA ARG A 123 3.66 -8.51 1.04
C ARG A 123 4.20 -9.92 1.23
N THR A 124 5.45 -10.14 0.91
CA THR A 124 6.03 -11.49 0.93
C THR A 124 7.51 -11.51 1.33
N ARG A 125 7.92 -12.56 2.05
CA ARG A 125 9.32 -12.89 2.29
C ARG A 125 9.92 -13.77 1.20
N ILE A 126 9.10 -14.33 0.32
CA ILE A 126 9.50 -15.27 -0.73
C ILE A 126 9.36 -14.64 -2.13
N ALA A 127 9.83 -13.39 -2.29
CA ALA A 127 9.75 -12.65 -3.54
C ALA A 127 10.28 -13.40 -4.79
N PRO A 128 11.34 -14.27 -4.72
CA PRO A 128 11.74 -15.06 -5.88
C PRO A 128 10.62 -15.92 -6.45
N SER A 129 9.85 -16.61 -5.61
CA SER A 129 8.71 -17.44 -6.06
C SER A 129 7.61 -16.62 -6.73
N PHE A 130 7.40 -15.38 -6.30
CA PHE A 130 6.46 -14.46 -6.94
C PHE A 130 6.98 -13.98 -8.30
N ARG A 131 8.30 -13.71 -8.43
CA ARG A 131 8.91 -13.35 -9.72
C ARG A 131 8.72 -14.43 -10.77
N GLU A 132 8.89 -15.70 -10.40
CA GLU A 132 8.63 -16.85 -11.30
C GLU A 132 7.19 -16.89 -11.80
N LEU A 133 6.24 -16.31 -11.07
CA LEU A 133 4.84 -16.17 -11.44
C LEU A 133 4.53 -14.84 -12.17
N GLY A 134 5.56 -14.05 -12.50
CA GLY A 134 5.42 -12.77 -13.21
C GLY A 134 4.96 -11.61 -12.32
N TRP A 135 5.20 -11.68 -11.01
CA TRP A 135 5.01 -10.54 -10.10
C TRP A 135 6.24 -9.67 -10.05
N SER A 136 6.06 -8.36 -10.08
CA SER A 136 7.11 -7.36 -9.99
C SER A 136 7.41 -7.03 -8.54
N VAL A 137 8.69 -6.95 -8.17
CA VAL A 137 9.10 -6.45 -6.85
C VAL A 137 9.20 -4.94 -6.91
N LEU A 138 8.38 -4.24 -6.15
CA LEU A 138 8.31 -2.77 -6.12
C LEU A 138 9.27 -2.18 -5.11
N GLY A 139 9.36 -2.77 -3.94
CA GLY A 139 10.16 -2.26 -2.85
C GLY A 139 10.20 -3.23 -1.69
N ARG A 140 10.81 -2.77 -0.63
CA ARG A 140 10.92 -3.48 0.63
C ARG A 140 10.23 -2.66 1.72
N ASP A 141 9.51 -3.31 2.61
CA ASP A 141 9.05 -2.65 3.83
C ASP A 141 10.26 -2.09 4.57
N GLY A 142 10.11 -0.94 5.16
CA GLY A 142 11.17 -0.30 5.92
C GLY A 142 10.59 0.51 7.07
N THR A 143 11.25 0.43 8.19
CA THR A 143 10.91 1.18 9.40
C THR A 143 12.08 2.06 9.79
N THR A 144 11.80 3.16 10.49
CA THR A 144 12.84 3.93 11.15
C THR A 144 12.65 3.79 12.65
N VAL A 145 13.69 3.31 13.31
CA VAL A 145 13.71 3.14 14.76
C VAL A 145 14.52 4.27 15.38
N GLY A 146 14.04 4.88 16.43
CA GLY A 146 14.76 5.96 17.10
C GLY A 146 14.42 6.12 18.58
N ARG A 147 15.36 6.70 19.33
CA ARG A 147 15.13 7.07 20.73
C ARG A 147 14.25 8.31 20.81
N PRO A 148 13.11 8.25 21.53
CA PRO A 148 12.19 9.41 21.63
C PRO A 148 12.86 10.69 22.07
N SER A 149 13.77 10.62 23.06
CA SER A 149 14.51 11.79 23.58
C SER A 149 15.41 12.46 22.52
N HIS A 150 16.08 11.66 21.67
CA HIS A 150 16.93 12.19 20.59
C HIS A 150 16.12 12.85 19.50
N ILE A 151 14.99 12.23 19.12
CA ILE A 151 14.08 12.77 18.10
C ILE A 151 13.48 14.09 18.61
N LEU A 152 13.00 14.11 19.85
CA LEU A 152 12.42 15.30 20.46
C LEU A 152 13.43 16.44 20.52
N SER A 153 14.67 16.18 20.98
CA SER A 153 15.72 17.20 21.02
C SER A 153 15.97 17.81 19.64
N ARG A 154 16.04 16.99 18.61
CA ARG A 154 16.24 17.48 17.23
C ARG A 154 15.06 18.31 16.73
N ILE A 155 13.83 17.90 17.03
CA ILE A 155 12.65 18.67 16.63
C ILE A 155 12.67 20.04 17.31
N LEU A 156 13.05 20.09 18.59
CA LEU A 156 13.13 21.34 19.35
C LEU A 156 14.26 22.29 18.90
N GLU A 157 15.30 21.77 18.23
CA GLU A 157 16.35 22.58 17.61
C GLU A 157 15.88 23.23 16.28
N LEU A 158 14.82 22.72 15.66
CA LEU A 158 14.27 23.29 14.43
C LEU A 158 13.44 24.54 14.73
N PRO A 159 13.33 25.47 13.78
CA PRO A 159 12.43 26.61 13.93
C PRO A 159 11.02 26.14 14.28
N ALA A 160 10.40 26.79 15.24
CA ALA A 160 9.02 26.52 15.59
C ALA A 160 8.10 26.72 14.37
N ARG A 161 7.06 25.92 14.27
CA ARG A 161 6.04 26.09 13.24
C ARG A 161 5.41 27.48 13.40
N THR A 162 5.27 28.18 12.30
CA THR A 162 4.51 29.44 12.22
C THR A 162 3.06 29.15 11.90
N GLY A 163 2.14 29.95 12.40
CA GLY A 163 0.70 29.82 12.14
C GLY A 163 -0.12 29.65 13.42
N GLU A 164 -1.35 29.19 13.27
CA GLU A 164 -2.28 29.06 14.38
C GLU A 164 -1.79 28.08 15.44
N PRO A 165 -1.99 28.41 16.75
CA PRO A 165 -1.67 27.49 17.83
C PRO A 165 -2.47 26.18 17.70
N VAL A 166 -1.82 25.07 18.00
CA VAL A 166 -2.42 23.74 17.94
C VAL A 166 -2.36 23.12 19.32
N THR A 167 -3.47 22.56 19.77
CA THR A 167 -3.55 21.73 20.97
C THR A 167 -3.63 20.25 20.58
N MET A 168 -3.11 19.36 21.44
CA MET A 168 -3.09 17.92 21.17
C MET A 168 -3.66 17.14 22.34
N ARG A 169 -4.51 16.16 22.05
CA ARG A 169 -5.11 15.26 23.03
C ARG A 169 -5.46 13.91 22.42
N GLN A 170 -5.87 13.00 23.28
CA GLN A 170 -6.46 11.75 22.84
C GLN A 170 -7.77 12.01 22.06
N TRP A 171 -8.00 11.23 21.01
CA TRP A 171 -9.17 11.35 20.15
C TRP A 171 -10.45 10.91 20.86
N ARG A 172 -11.58 11.22 20.24
CA ARG A 172 -12.92 10.73 20.62
C ARG A 172 -13.53 9.97 19.45
N HIS A 173 -14.28 8.91 19.70
CA HIS A 173 -14.86 8.08 18.64
C HIS A 173 -15.72 8.86 17.63
N VAL A 174 -16.37 9.93 18.05
CA VAL A 174 -17.15 10.81 17.18
C VAL A 174 -16.32 11.58 16.17
N GLU A 175 -14.99 11.60 16.32
CA GLU A 175 -14.03 12.35 15.49
C GLU A 175 -13.51 11.54 14.29
N LEU A 176 -13.93 10.28 14.14
CA LEU A 176 -13.57 9.44 12.99
C LEU A 176 -13.77 10.13 11.62
N PRO A 177 -14.83 10.89 11.36
CA PRO A 177 -14.99 11.60 10.09
C PRO A 177 -13.86 12.61 9.80
N ALA A 178 -13.32 13.27 10.85
CA ALA A 178 -12.20 14.20 10.69
C ALA A 178 -10.88 13.47 10.36
N ILE A 179 -10.61 12.34 11.00
CA ILE A 179 -9.47 11.45 10.67
C ILE A 179 -9.57 11.01 9.22
N LEU A 180 -10.74 10.54 8.78
CA LEU A 180 -10.97 10.14 7.39
C LEU A 180 -10.79 11.28 6.39
N ARG A 181 -11.19 12.50 6.74
CA ARG A 181 -10.99 13.68 5.91
C ARG A 181 -9.51 13.94 5.69
N ILE A 182 -8.70 13.95 6.77
CA ILE A 182 -7.25 14.16 6.68
C ILE A 182 -6.59 13.04 5.88
N TYR A 183 -6.98 11.78 6.11
CA TYR A 183 -6.50 10.66 5.31
C TYR A 183 -6.76 10.90 3.81
N LYS A 184 -8.01 11.20 3.44
CA LYS A 184 -8.40 11.44 2.04
C LYS A 184 -7.65 12.60 1.38
N GLN A 185 -7.27 13.63 2.15
CA GLN A 185 -6.51 14.77 1.64
C GLN A 185 -5.04 14.39 1.32
N ASN A 186 -4.48 13.43 2.06
CA ASN A 186 -3.08 13.05 1.93
C ASN A 186 -2.80 11.92 0.92
N VAL A 187 -3.70 10.93 0.82
CA VAL A 187 -3.44 9.71 0.05
C VAL A 187 -3.33 9.87 -1.47
N PRO A 188 -3.93 10.88 -2.15
CA PRO A 188 -3.82 10.99 -3.61
C PRO A 188 -2.39 11.17 -4.14
N GLN A 189 -1.46 11.64 -3.32
CA GLN A 189 -0.05 11.79 -3.71
C GLN A 189 0.74 10.47 -3.70
N PHE A 190 0.15 9.37 -3.22
CA PHE A 190 0.79 8.08 -3.09
C PHE A 190 0.23 7.05 -4.07
N VAL A 191 0.96 5.95 -4.21
CA VAL A 191 0.49 4.69 -4.78
C VAL A 191 0.32 3.67 -3.65
N GLY A 192 -0.81 2.97 -3.62
CA GLY A 192 -1.05 1.87 -2.68
C GLY A 192 -2.06 2.12 -1.56
N PRO A 193 -2.21 3.36 -1.00
CA PRO A 193 -3.18 3.57 0.06
C PRO A 193 -4.60 3.17 -0.36
N LEU A 194 -5.32 2.56 0.58
CA LEU A 194 -6.69 2.12 0.35
C LEU A 194 -7.68 3.30 0.27
N VAL A 195 -8.73 3.12 -0.51
CA VAL A 195 -9.91 3.98 -0.43
C VAL A 195 -10.74 3.52 0.74
N ARG A 196 -10.52 4.09 1.90
CA ARG A 196 -11.24 3.72 3.13
C ARG A 196 -12.68 4.24 3.08
N SER A 197 -13.64 3.31 3.07
CA SER A 197 -15.06 3.63 3.32
C SER A 197 -15.29 3.89 4.81
N GLU A 198 -16.42 4.47 5.16
CA GLU A 198 -16.78 4.67 6.57
C GLU A 198 -16.95 3.31 7.28
N ALA A 199 -17.57 2.33 6.62
CA ALA A 199 -17.74 0.97 7.16
C ALA A 199 -16.38 0.30 7.42
N TYR A 200 -15.45 0.40 6.46
CA TYR A 200 -14.10 -0.10 6.61
C TYR A 200 -13.35 0.56 7.78
N SER A 201 -13.49 1.87 7.91
CA SER A 201 -12.82 2.62 8.98
C SER A 201 -13.39 2.32 10.36
N ARG A 202 -14.71 2.12 10.46
CA ARG A 202 -15.34 1.63 11.71
C ARG A 202 -14.82 0.23 12.07
N TRP A 203 -14.66 -0.65 11.08
CA TRP A 203 -14.08 -1.96 11.30
C TRP A 203 -12.61 -1.87 11.75
N LEU A 204 -11.77 -0.99 11.14
CA LEU A 204 -10.40 -0.74 11.59
C LEU A 204 -10.34 -0.33 13.07
N ILE A 205 -11.27 0.52 13.51
CA ILE A 205 -11.38 0.91 14.90
C ILE A 205 -11.84 -0.25 15.79
N SER A 206 -12.86 -1.01 15.34
CA SER A 206 -13.47 -2.09 16.15
C SER A 206 -12.52 -3.26 16.40
N ARG A 207 -11.54 -3.51 15.51
CA ARG A 207 -10.54 -4.57 15.72
C ARG A 207 -9.50 -4.22 16.78
N CYS A 208 -9.47 -2.96 17.27
CA CYS A 208 -8.59 -2.48 18.33
C CYS A 208 -7.10 -2.80 18.10
N ALA A 209 -6.61 -2.79 16.84
CA ALA A 209 -5.20 -3.00 16.52
C ALA A 209 -4.44 -1.66 16.63
N PHE A 210 -4.60 -0.97 17.75
CA PHE A 210 -3.92 0.26 18.15
C PHE A 210 -4.17 0.52 19.64
N ASP A 211 -3.22 1.17 20.29
CA ASP A 211 -3.34 1.57 21.72
C ASP A 211 -3.96 2.96 21.86
N SER A 212 -3.54 3.89 20.99
CA SER A 212 -3.95 5.28 21.12
C SER A 212 -4.03 6.00 19.78
N ILE A 213 -4.88 7.01 19.71
CA ILE A 213 -4.93 7.98 18.62
C ILE A 213 -4.83 9.38 19.23
N ILE A 214 -3.76 10.10 18.88
CA ILE A 214 -3.59 11.50 19.22
C ILE A 214 -4.18 12.34 18.09
N VAL A 215 -4.94 13.38 18.42
CA VAL A 215 -5.43 14.37 17.46
C VAL A 215 -4.87 15.75 17.77
N ALA A 216 -4.56 16.49 16.71
CA ALA A 216 -4.15 17.87 16.74
C ALA A 216 -5.31 18.79 16.35
N LEU A 217 -5.60 19.80 17.12
CA LEU A 217 -6.76 20.68 16.99
C LEU A 217 -6.36 22.15 16.91
N VAL A 218 -7.07 22.88 16.06
CA VAL A 218 -7.05 24.35 16.00
C VAL A 218 -8.39 24.88 16.52
N GLY A 219 -8.34 25.96 17.28
CA GLY A 219 -9.51 26.55 17.93
C GLY A 219 -9.75 26.04 19.34
N HIS A 220 -10.85 26.48 19.96
CA HIS A 220 -11.20 26.11 21.33
C HIS A 220 -11.87 24.73 21.38
N ASP A 221 -11.24 23.80 22.09
CA ASP A 221 -11.83 22.48 22.37
C ASP A 221 -12.90 22.61 23.48
N ARG A 222 -14.04 23.19 23.13
CA ARG A 222 -15.22 23.18 24.02
C ARG A 222 -16.05 21.96 23.68
N TYR A 223 -16.25 21.12 24.69
CA TYR A 223 -17.21 20.03 24.60
C TYR A 223 -18.63 20.61 24.72
N ASP A 224 -19.13 21.19 23.65
CA ASP A 224 -20.55 21.51 23.54
C ASP A 224 -21.22 20.41 22.75
N LEU A 225 -22.32 19.85 23.27
CA LEU A 225 -23.03 18.72 22.64
C LEU A 225 -23.53 19.03 21.23
N HIS A 226 -23.54 20.29 20.84
CA HIS A 226 -24.16 20.75 19.59
C HIS A 226 -23.18 21.42 18.60
N GLU A 227 -22.02 21.91 19.01
CA GLU A 227 -21.05 22.55 18.13
C GLU A 227 -19.62 22.37 18.65
N THR A 228 -18.81 21.53 17.99
CA THR A 228 -17.35 21.54 18.18
C THR A 228 -16.77 22.67 17.33
N THR A 229 -16.34 23.74 17.96
CA THR A 229 -15.64 24.85 17.28
C THR A 229 -14.20 24.51 16.94
N ALA A 230 -13.65 23.42 17.50
CA ALA A 230 -12.32 22.93 17.22
C ALA A 230 -12.27 22.10 15.93
N ARG A 231 -11.37 22.47 15.02
CA ARG A 231 -11.08 21.71 13.78
C ARG A 231 -9.91 20.77 14.04
N ILE A 232 -10.10 19.46 13.84
CA ILE A 232 -9.00 18.50 13.83
C ILE A 232 -8.22 18.70 12.54
N VAL A 233 -6.89 18.90 12.68
CA VAL A 233 -5.98 19.22 11.58
C VAL A 233 -4.82 18.23 11.46
N GLY A 234 -4.75 17.23 12.33
CA GLY A 234 -3.74 16.18 12.25
C GLY A 234 -4.01 15.07 13.25
N TYR A 235 -3.37 13.92 13.05
CA TYR A 235 -3.46 12.79 13.96
C TYR A 235 -2.24 11.88 13.88
N ALA A 236 -2.03 11.08 14.95
CA ALA A 236 -1.15 9.92 14.95
C ALA A 236 -1.85 8.72 15.56
N ILE A 237 -1.70 7.56 14.94
CA ILE A 237 -2.20 6.25 15.41
C ILE A 237 -1.00 5.46 15.89
N GLN A 238 -1.07 4.93 17.11
CA GLN A 238 0.02 4.22 17.76
C GLN A 238 -0.42 2.84 18.25
N ASP A 239 0.50 1.89 18.20
CA ASP A 239 0.40 0.58 18.81
C ASP A 239 1.71 0.24 19.51
N GLY A 240 1.71 0.21 20.84
CA GLY A 240 2.93 0.12 21.64
C GLY A 240 3.90 1.24 21.33
N ASN A 241 5.10 0.89 20.91
CA ASN A 241 6.13 1.84 20.48
C ASN A 241 6.08 2.15 18.96
N ARG A 242 5.11 1.63 18.23
CA ARG A 242 4.97 1.79 16.77
C ARG A 242 4.04 2.95 16.45
N ILE A 243 4.46 3.82 15.54
CA ILE A 243 3.58 4.81 14.89
C ILE A 243 3.10 4.18 13.60
N LEU A 244 1.82 3.76 13.58
CA LEU A 244 1.22 3.07 12.44
C LEU A 244 0.84 4.03 11.31
N GLU A 245 0.40 5.24 11.69
CA GLU A 245 0.01 6.28 10.75
C GLU A 245 0.14 7.66 11.42
N LEU A 246 0.73 8.63 10.73
CA LEU A 246 0.85 10.01 11.19
C LEU A 246 0.62 10.92 9.99
N LEU A 247 -0.46 11.71 10.03
CA LEU A 247 -0.86 12.60 8.95
C LEU A 247 -1.35 13.95 9.49
N ALA A 248 -1.10 15.00 8.71
CA ALA A 248 -1.62 16.33 8.98
C ALA A 248 -2.36 16.89 7.76
N ASP A 249 -3.26 17.84 8.01
CA ASP A 249 -3.91 18.61 6.95
C ASP A 249 -2.84 19.38 6.17
N PRO A 250 -2.79 19.25 4.83
CA PRO A 250 -1.77 19.92 4.02
C PRO A 250 -1.73 21.46 4.17
N GLU A 251 -2.80 22.06 4.67
CA GLU A 251 -2.83 23.50 4.98
C GLU A 251 -1.95 23.87 6.20
N PHE A 252 -1.47 22.89 6.97
CA PHE A 252 -0.65 23.08 8.19
C PHE A 252 0.76 22.48 8.03
N PRO A 253 1.61 23.07 7.19
CA PRO A 253 2.96 22.53 6.94
C PRO A 253 3.78 22.46 8.23
N GLY A 254 4.44 21.32 8.43
CA GLY A 254 5.28 21.06 9.60
C GLY A 254 4.52 20.57 10.84
N LEU A 255 3.18 20.45 10.78
CA LEU A 255 2.39 19.94 11.90
C LEU A 255 2.72 18.47 12.22
N GLU A 256 3.12 17.68 11.24
CA GLU A 256 3.57 16.29 11.45
C GLU A 256 4.74 16.21 12.43
N ARG A 257 5.64 17.19 12.42
CA ARG A 257 6.76 17.27 13.38
C ARG A 257 6.28 17.57 14.80
N ASP A 258 5.30 18.46 14.93
CA ASP A 258 4.73 18.81 16.24
C ASP A 258 3.98 17.59 16.83
N ILE A 259 3.24 16.85 16.00
CA ILE A 259 2.57 15.61 16.40
C ILE A 259 3.62 14.55 16.79
N LEU A 260 4.69 14.40 16.01
CA LEU A 260 5.79 13.49 16.34
C LEU A 260 6.48 13.87 17.67
N ALA A 261 6.67 15.17 17.93
CA ALA A 261 7.20 15.65 19.20
C ALA A 261 6.30 15.24 20.38
N ARG A 262 4.97 15.33 20.21
CA ARG A 262 4.01 14.90 21.23
C ARG A 262 4.08 13.38 21.46
N VAL A 263 4.14 12.59 20.39
CA VAL A 263 4.34 11.13 20.46
C VAL A 263 5.63 10.79 21.21
N CYS A 264 6.73 11.49 20.91
CA CYS A 264 8.00 11.29 21.59
C CYS A 264 7.91 11.65 23.10
N SER A 265 7.21 12.73 23.45
CA SER A 265 7.00 13.13 24.85
C SER A 265 6.23 12.05 25.61
N GLU A 266 5.12 11.53 25.04
CA GLU A 266 4.36 10.44 25.66
C GLU A 266 5.17 9.14 25.76
N ALA A 267 6.02 8.84 24.77
CA ALA A 267 6.91 7.70 24.83
C ALA A 267 7.92 7.81 25.99
N ILE A 268 8.48 9.01 26.21
CA ILE A 268 9.38 9.29 27.33
C ILE A 268 8.64 9.18 28.68
N GLU A 269 7.44 9.76 28.79
CA GLU A 269 6.59 9.69 29.98
C GLU A 269 6.24 8.22 30.35
N ASN A 270 6.16 7.34 29.36
CA ASN A 270 5.88 5.90 29.52
C ASN A 270 7.14 5.02 29.51
N ASP A 271 8.34 5.58 29.74
CA ASP A 271 9.64 4.88 29.78
C ASP A 271 9.96 4.04 28.52
N ARG A 272 9.38 4.39 27.38
CA ARG A 272 9.66 3.70 26.11
C ARG A 272 11.04 4.15 25.60
N GLN A 273 11.92 3.18 25.37
CA GLN A 273 13.30 3.42 24.94
C GLN A 273 13.40 3.71 23.44
N GLU A 274 12.47 3.21 22.65
CA GLU A 274 12.46 3.33 21.20
C GLU A 274 11.05 3.59 20.69
N ILE A 275 10.97 4.31 19.59
CA ILE A 275 9.78 4.39 18.73
C ILE A 275 10.12 3.84 17.35
N VAL A 276 9.14 3.22 16.72
CA VAL A 276 9.21 2.65 15.38
C VAL A 276 8.25 3.41 14.50
N PHE A 277 8.76 4.02 13.43
CA PHE A 277 7.95 4.78 12.48
C PHE A 277 7.83 4.01 11.17
N GLU A 278 6.61 3.72 10.80
CA GLU A 278 6.26 2.94 9.61
C GLU A 278 5.45 3.80 8.65
N SER A 279 6.10 4.31 7.63
CA SER A 279 5.45 5.07 6.57
C SER A 279 6.13 4.83 5.21
N SER A 280 5.69 5.53 4.18
CA SER A 280 6.40 5.51 2.89
C SER A 280 7.87 5.83 3.07
N SER A 281 8.73 5.11 2.37
CA SER A 281 10.19 5.32 2.42
C SER A 281 10.63 6.75 2.03
N SER A 282 9.77 7.50 1.38
CA SER A 282 9.99 8.89 0.98
C SER A 282 9.42 9.92 1.96
N ASP A 283 8.78 9.47 3.06
CA ASP A 283 8.22 10.37 4.06
C ASP A 283 9.33 11.26 4.67
N PRO A 284 9.17 12.59 4.65
CA PRO A 284 10.14 13.52 5.23
C PRO A 284 10.43 13.27 6.71
N LEU A 285 9.49 12.71 7.47
CA LEU A 285 9.66 12.41 8.89
C LEU A 285 10.78 11.40 9.14
N HIS A 286 11.08 10.49 8.20
CA HIS A 286 12.23 9.60 8.34
C HIS A 286 13.54 10.38 8.50
N LYS A 287 13.68 11.55 7.85
CA LYS A 287 14.86 12.42 8.01
C LYS A 287 14.88 13.12 9.37
N ALA A 288 13.70 13.49 9.89
CA ALA A 288 13.58 14.06 11.22
C ALA A 288 13.92 13.04 12.31
N ILE A 289 13.49 11.78 12.12
CA ILE A 289 13.76 10.68 13.03
C ILE A 289 15.22 10.21 12.87
N ALA A 290 15.76 10.16 11.66
CA ALA A 290 17.12 9.69 11.40
C ALA A 290 18.18 10.62 11.98
N ALA A 291 18.64 10.34 13.20
CA ALA A 291 19.87 10.90 13.79
C ALA A 291 21.07 9.95 13.49
N ARG A 292 22.30 10.40 13.85
CA ARG A 292 23.55 9.63 13.60
C ARG A 292 23.53 8.21 14.19
N ASP A 293 22.66 7.95 15.18
CA ASP A 293 22.59 6.69 15.94
C ASP A 293 21.38 5.83 15.58
N GLN A 294 20.68 6.14 14.49
CA GLN A 294 19.42 5.46 14.13
C GLN A 294 19.61 4.60 12.91
N GLN A 295 19.18 3.37 13.03
CA GLN A 295 19.14 2.42 11.91
C GLN A 295 17.80 2.53 11.22
N ARG A 296 17.85 2.84 9.91
CA ARG A 296 16.75 2.46 9.04
C ARG A 296 16.79 0.95 8.90
N VAL A 297 15.86 0.27 9.53
CA VAL A 297 15.74 -1.17 9.45
C VAL A 297 14.97 -1.50 8.17
N SER A 298 15.64 -2.17 7.24
CA SER A 298 14.92 -2.77 6.11
C SER A 298 14.20 -3.99 6.63
N GLY A 299 12.87 -4.02 6.48
CA GLY A 299 12.07 -5.21 6.75
C GLY A 299 12.50 -6.37 5.85
N ASP A 300 12.12 -7.57 6.22
CA ASP A 300 12.36 -8.79 5.44
C ASP A 300 11.27 -9.05 4.40
N ARG A 301 10.16 -8.28 4.48
CA ARG A 301 9.02 -8.37 3.54
C ARG A 301 9.24 -7.45 2.33
N MET A 302 8.94 -7.99 1.17
CA MET A 302 8.93 -7.28 -0.11
C MET A 302 7.49 -6.99 -0.51
N ILE A 303 7.24 -5.80 -1.03
CA ILE A 303 5.99 -5.46 -1.71
C ILE A 303 6.12 -5.91 -3.15
N VAL A 304 5.22 -6.78 -3.57
CA VAL A 304 5.13 -7.28 -4.94
C VAL A 304 3.80 -6.90 -5.55
N ALA A 305 3.78 -6.64 -6.85
CA ALA A 305 2.56 -6.34 -7.59
C ALA A 305 2.52 -7.05 -8.94
N LYS A 306 1.31 -7.28 -9.44
CA LYS A 306 1.07 -7.80 -10.79
C LYS A 306 -0.06 -7.04 -11.46
N LEU A 307 0.19 -6.58 -12.67
CA LEU A 307 -0.80 -5.89 -13.48
C LEU A 307 -1.63 -6.92 -14.27
N PHE A 308 -2.93 -6.97 -14.02
CA PHE A 308 -3.84 -7.88 -14.70
C PHE A 308 -4.52 -7.24 -15.90
N ARG A 309 -4.74 -5.93 -15.87
CA ARG A 309 -5.46 -5.16 -16.89
C ARG A 309 -4.72 -3.85 -17.20
N PRO A 310 -3.64 -3.91 -18.01
CA PRO A 310 -2.82 -2.73 -18.31
C PRO A 310 -3.61 -1.60 -18.98
N LEU A 311 -4.57 -1.93 -19.85
CA LEU A 311 -5.40 -0.95 -20.52
C LEU A 311 -6.27 -0.15 -19.54
N GLU A 312 -6.88 -0.82 -18.57
CA GLU A 312 -7.71 -0.20 -17.53
C GLU A 312 -6.85 0.65 -16.59
N ALA A 313 -5.64 0.19 -16.24
CA ALA A 313 -4.71 0.98 -15.45
C ALA A 313 -4.33 2.29 -16.17
N LEU A 314 -4.00 2.22 -17.46
CA LEU A 314 -3.71 3.41 -18.26
C LEU A 314 -4.91 4.35 -18.38
N ARG A 315 -6.12 3.81 -18.57
CA ARG A 315 -7.36 4.59 -18.62
C ARG A 315 -7.62 5.29 -17.29
N ALA A 316 -7.36 4.63 -16.18
CA ALA A 316 -7.54 5.22 -14.84
C ALA A 316 -6.61 6.41 -14.60
N VAL A 317 -5.35 6.33 -15.05
CA VAL A 317 -4.37 7.43 -14.88
C VAL A 317 -4.46 8.51 -15.95
N ALA A 318 -5.15 8.27 -17.07
CA ALA A 318 -5.25 9.21 -18.18
C ALA A 318 -5.74 10.62 -17.76
N PRO A 319 -6.79 10.79 -16.93
CA PRO A 319 -7.21 12.10 -16.45
C PRO A 319 -6.12 12.84 -15.65
N ILE A 320 -5.33 12.08 -14.87
CA ILE A 320 -4.24 12.64 -14.06
C ILE A 320 -3.11 13.13 -14.97
N VAL A 321 -2.80 12.33 -16.00
CA VAL A 321 -1.83 12.69 -17.03
C VAL A 321 -2.26 13.98 -17.75
N ALA A 322 -3.53 14.08 -18.14
CA ALA A 322 -4.08 15.30 -18.75
C ALA A 322 -3.96 16.51 -17.83
N ALA A 323 -4.29 16.37 -16.55
CA ALA A 323 -4.18 17.44 -15.57
C ALA A 323 -2.72 17.93 -15.40
N ARG A 324 -1.74 17.00 -15.37
CA ARG A 324 -0.30 17.35 -15.33
C ARG A 324 0.15 18.13 -16.55
N MET A 325 -0.31 17.74 -17.73
CA MET A 325 0.01 18.45 -18.98
C MET A 325 -0.57 19.87 -18.98
N ASN A 326 -1.81 20.02 -18.53
CA ASN A 326 -2.47 21.32 -18.42
C ASN A 326 -1.76 22.25 -17.43
N SER A 327 -1.29 21.73 -16.30
CA SER A 327 -0.54 22.52 -15.31
C SER A 327 0.81 23.05 -15.84
N GLN A 328 1.34 22.41 -16.88
CA GLN A 328 2.57 22.83 -17.56
C GLN A 328 2.33 23.65 -18.83
N GLU A 329 1.07 24.05 -19.07
CA GLU A 329 0.66 24.85 -20.24
C GLU A 329 0.99 24.22 -21.62
N ILE A 330 1.18 22.90 -21.67
CA ILE A 330 1.48 22.16 -22.88
C ILE A 330 0.19 21.95 -23.67
N ARG A 331 0.06 22.64 -24.81
CA ARG A 331 -1.14 22.61 -25.66
C ARG A 331 -1.03 21.69 -26.87
N GLU A 332 0.16 21.20 -27.15
CA GLU A 332 0.41 20.33 -28.30
C GLU A 332 -0.23 18.95 -28.08
N THR A 333 -0.64 18.31 -29.17
CA THR A 333 -1.06 16.91 -29.13
C THR A 333 0.17 16.03 -28.98
N LEU A 334 0.22 15.26 -27.90
CA LEU A 334 1.31 14.37 -27.59
C LEU A 334 0.82 12.92 -27.57
N GLU A 335 1.60 12.02 -28.16
CA GLU A 335 1.34 10.59 -28.17
C GLU A 335 2.54 9.85 -27.58
N LEU A 336 2.28 8.98 -26.61
CA LEU A 336 3.26 8.07 -26.07
C LEU A 336 2.75 6.64 -26.16
N GLY A 337 3.42 5.83 -26.98
CA GLY A 337 3.16 4.38 -27.09
C GLY A 337 3.87 3.58 -26.01
N ILE A 338 3.30 2.44 -25.68
CA ILE A 338 3.85 1.41 -24.79
C ILE A 338 3.84 0.09 -25.54
N ASP A 339 5.01 -0.56 -25.64
CA ASP A 339 5.23 -1.84 -26.34
C ASP A 339 5.90 -2.81 -25.38
N THR A 340 5.15 -3.76 -24.85
CA THR A 340 5.65 -4.87 -24.02
C THR A 340 5.32 -6.20 -24.65
N PRO A 341 5.87 -7.34 -24.17
CA PRO A 341 5.51 -8.66 -24.65
C PRO A 341 4.01 -8.95 -24.62
N ASP A 342 3.32 -8.54 -23.53
CA ASP A 342 1.92 -8.88 -23.26
C ASP A 342 0.94 -7.72 -23.56
N PHE A 343 1.44 -6.48 -23.78
CA PHE A 343 0.58 -5.32 -23.97
C PHE A 343 1.14 -4.33 -25.00
N ARG A 344 0.24 -3.83 -25.87
CA ARG A 344 0.48 -2.70 -26.78
C ARG A 344 -0.63 -1.69 -26.68
N GLY A 345 -0.25 -0.41 -26.59
CA GLY A 345 -1.20 0.69 -26.57
C GLY A 345 -0.50 2.04 -26.57
N SER A 346 -1.28 3.11 -26.70
CA SER A 346 -0.76 4.48 -26.55
C SER A 346 -1.69 5.34 -25.71
N ILE A 347 -1.11 6.32 -25.06
CA ILE A 347 -1.83 7.43 -24.43
C ILE A 347 -1.64 8.66 -25.31
N ILE A 348 -2.74 9.31 -25.69
CA ILE A 348 -2.76 10.53 -26.48
C ILE A 348 -3.34 11.63 -25.61
N VAL A 349 -2.57 12.69 -25.42
CA VAL A 349 -3.02 13.90 -24.73
C VAL A 349 -3.23 15.01 -25.74
N SER A 350 -4.44 15.56 -25.78
CA SER A 350 -4.80 16.63 -26.71
C SER A 350 -5.89 17.51 -26.08
N LYS A 351 -5.75 18.83 -26.21
CA LYS A 351 -6.74 19.82 -25.75
C LYS A 351 -7.18 19.64 -24.27
N GLY A 352 -6.24 19.19 -23.42
CA GLY A 352 -6.52 19.01 -22.00
C GLY A 352 -7.18 17.68 -21.62
N GLU A 353 -7.36 16.77 -22.56
CA GLU A 353 -7.88 15.43 -22.35
C GLU A 353 -6.84 14.38 -22.71
N ALA A 354 -6.89 13.25 -22.05
CA ALA A 354 -6.07 12.08 -22.38
C ALA A 354 -6.94 10.89 -22.72
N THR A 355 -6.62 10.23 -23.84
CA THR A 355 -7.29 9.03 -24.31
C THR A 355 -6.31 7.88 -24.46
N VAL A 356 -6.77 6.66 -24.26
CA VAL A 356 -5.94 5.45 -24.36
C VAL A 356 -6.43 4.56 -25.51
N HIS A 357 -5.50 4.23 -26.40
CA HIS A 357 -5.78 3.44 -27.61
C HIS A 357 -5.05 2.10 -27.53
N PRO A 358 -5.76 0.97 -27.45
CA PRO A 358 -5.15 -0.36 -27.49
C PRO A 358 -4.61 -0.69 -28.89
N GLY A 359 -3.52 -1.48 -28.96
CA GLY A 359 -2.92 -1.95 -30.20
C GLY A 359 -2.09 -0.95 -30.98
N ARG A 360 -2.27 0.35 -30.74
CA ARG A 360 -1.53 1.43 -31.40
C ARG A 360 -0.32 1.86 -30.57
N VAL A 361 0.84 1.92 -31.18
CA VAL A 361 2.09 2.32 -30.50
C VAL A 361 2.56 3.70 -30.95
N GLY A 362 2.25 4.12 -32.17
CA GLY A 362 2.68 5.42 -32.71
C GLY A 362 4.18 5.49 -33.06
N ARG A 363 4.70 6.72 -33.25
CA ARG A 363 6.12 6.98 -33.55
C ARG A 363 6.97 7.12 -32.27
N SER A 364 6.40 7.75 -31.27
CA SER A 364 7.05 7.96 -29.96
C SER A 364 6.57 6.89 -28.99
N TYR A 365 7.39 5.89 -28.71
CA TYR A 365 7.01 4.78 -27.85
C TYR A 365 8.14 4.32 -26.95
N LEU A 366 7.76 3.64 -25.89
CA LEU A 366 8.64 2.93 -24.98
C LEU A 366 8.52 1.43 -25.22
N ARG A 367 9.67 0.76 -25.36
CA ARG A 367 9.76 -0.70 -25.33
C ARG A 367 10.36 -1.12 -24.00
N LEU A 368 9.64 -1.95 -23.28
CA LEU A 368 9.99 -2.37 -21.92
C LEU A 368 9.41 -3.75 -21.61
N SER A 369 9.89 -4.40 -20.55
CA SER A 369 9.28 -5.62 -20.03
C SER A 369 7.96 -5.33 -19.30
N ASP A 370 7.14 -6.36 -19.10
CA ASP A 370 5.91 -6.23 -18.28
C ASP A 370 6.24 -5.87 -16.82
N ASP A 371 7.36 -6.35 -16.27
CA ASP A 371 7.87 -5.94 -14.96
C ASP A 371 8.17 -4.44 -14.90
N GLU A 372 8.83 -3.89 -15.91
CA GLU A 372 9.14 -2.47 -15.95
C GLU A 372 7.89 -1.61 -16.22
N LEU A 373 6.88 -2.14 -16.94
CA LEU A 373 5.57 -1.49 -17.10
C LEU A 373 4.85 -1.36 -15.75
N VAL A 374 4.85 -2.43 -14.94
CA VAL A 374 4.29 -2.38 -13.58
C VAL A 374 4.99 -1.29 -12.76
N ARG A 375 6.34 -1.25 -12.78
CA ARG A 375 7.12 -0.23 -12.06
C ARG A 375 6.84 1.19 -12.55
N LEU A 376 6.72 1.36 -13.87
CA LEU A 376 6.42 2.66 -14.49
C LEU A 376 5.05 3.18 -14.03
N LEU A 377 4.00 2.35 -14.17
CA LEU A 377 2.63 2.74 -13.81
C LEU A 377 2.46 2.98 -12.31
N LEU A 378 3.22 2.26 -11.48
CA LEU A 378 3.20 2.43 -10.03
C LEU A 378 4.20 3.50 -9.53
N GLY A 379 4.81 4.29 -10.42
CA GLY A 379 5.73 5.35 -10.06
C GLY A 379 7.03 4.88 -9.39
N GLN A 380 7.40 3.59 -9.54
CA GLN A 380 8.61 3.01 -8.96
C GLN A 380 9.78 2.94 -9.96
N CYS A 381 9.60 3.53 -11.13
CA CYS A 381 10.59 3.63 -12.18
C CYS A 381 10.79 5.12 -12.54
N ASP A 382 12.01 5.58 -12.59
CA ASP A 382 12.34 6.81 -13.31
C ASP A 382 12.66 6.43 -14.75
N PRO A 383 11.91 6.94 -15.77
CA PRO A 383 12.12 6.56 -17.16
C PRO A 383 13.53 6.88 -17.68
N ALA A 384 14.15 7.96 -17.22
CA ALA A 384 15.50 8.32 -17.63
C ALA A 384 16.56 7.38 -17.05
N GLU A 385 16.45 7.05 -15.75
CA GLU A 385 17.32 6.07 -15.11
C GLU A 385 17.12 4.65 -15.69
N ALA A 386 15.87 4.26 -15.99
CA ALA A 386 15.58 2.95 -16.60
C ALA A 386 16.16 2.86 -18.02
N ALA A 387 16.09 3.94 -18.80
CA ALA A 387 16.68 4.00 -20.14
C ALA A 387 18.21 3.93 -20.06
N ALA A 388 18.85 4.68 -19.16
CA ALA A 388 20.30 4.63 -18.95
C ALA A 388 20.78 3.23 -18.49
N ALA A 389 19.96 2.52 -17.73
CA ALA A 389 20.22 1.14 -17.28
C ALA A 389 19.85 0.06 -18.30
N GLY A 390 19.35 0.42 -19.47
CA GLY A 390 18.93 -0.52 -20.53
C GLY A 390 17.66 -1.33 -20.24
N ARG A 391 16.90 -0.97 -19.21
CA ARG A 391 15.63 -1.64 -18.85
C ARG A 391 14.45 -1.13 -19.67
N LEU A 392 14.58 0.05 -20.26
CA LEU A 392 13.59 0.71 -21.09
C LEU A 392 14.30 1.26 -22.35
N ALA A 393 13.72 1.01 -23.51
CA ALA A 393 14.17 1.61 -24.76
C ALA A 393 13.13 2.61 -25.27
N ALA A 394 13.52 3.88 -25.40
CA ALA A 394 12.68 4.90 -25.98
C ALA A 394 12.98 5.03 -27.50
N SER A 395 11.95 5.01 -28.33
CA SER A 395 12.09 5.12 -29.79
C SER A 395 12.66 6.50 -30.23
N THR A 396 12.43 7.52 -29.42
CA THR A 396 12.89 8.90 -29.65
C THR A 396 13.24 9.57 -28.31
N HIS A 397 14.07 10.60 -28.34
CA HIS A 397 14.33 11.42 -27.16
C HIS A 397 13.05 12.10 -26.62
N MET A 398 12.09 12.42 -27.52
CA MET A 398 10.78 12.92 -27.13
C MET A 398 9.99 11.87 -26.34
N ALA A 399 9.99 10.60 -26.73
CA ALA A 399 9.33 9.52 -26.00
C ALA A 399 9.87 9.41 -24.56
N GLN A 400 11.17 9.53 -24.36
CA GLN A 400 11.78 9.52 -23.04
C GLN A 400 11.34 10.72 -22.18
N LYS A 401 11.37 11.92 -22.75
CA LYS A 401 10.88 13.14 -22.05
C LYS A 401 9.41 13.02 -21.66
N LEU A 402 8.57 12.55 -22.59
CA LEU A 402 7.16 12.32 -22.34
C LEU A 402 6.95 11.30 -21.23
N ALA A 403 7.70 10.20 -21.23
CA ALA A 403 7.60 9.18 -20.18
C ALA A 403 7.87 9.77 -18.79
N SER A 404 8.94 10.57 -18.65
CA SER A 404 9.28 11.21 -17.35
C SER A 404 8.22 12.24 -16.91
N LEU A 405 7.57 12.88 -17.85
CA LEU A 405 6.51 13.86 -17.58
C LEU A 405 5.20 13.17 -17.19
N LEU A 406 4.81 12.15 -17.94
CA LEU A 406 3.52 11.46 -17.75
C LEU A 406 3.54 10.51 -16.54
N PHE A 407 4.67 9.85 -16.29
CA PHE A 407 4.87 8.85 -15.26
C PHE A 407 6.03 9.23 -14.31
N PRO A 408 5.90 10.30 -13.54
CA PRO A 408 6.93 10.67 -12.56
C PRO A 408 7.01 9.65 -11.43
N ARG A 409 8.15 9.63 -10.74
CA ARG A 409 8.24 8.86 -9.48
C ARG A 409 7.15 9.30 -8.51
N THR A 410 6.48 8.32 -7.96
CA THR A 410 5.41 8.50 -6.98
C THR A 410 5.70 7.63 -5.76
N PRO A 411 5.61 8.16 -4.54
CA PRO A 411 5.87 7.38 -3.34
C PRO A 411 4.92 6.19 -3.23
N LEU A 412 5.48 5.00 -2.99
CA LEU A 412 4.71 3.82 -2.63
C LEU A 412 4.46 3.85 -1.12
N TRP A 413 3.21 3.80 -0.73
CA TRP A 413 2.82 3.68 0.67
C TRP A 413 1.70 2.66 0.80
N TYR A 414 1.95 1.63 1.57
CA TYR A 414 0.96 0.65 1.96
C TYR A 414 0.81 0.74 3.48
N PRO A 415 -0.21 1.48 4.00
CA PRO A 415 -0.35 1.72 5.43
C PRO A 415 -0.41 0.42 6.21
N ILE A 416 0.43 0.30 7.23
CA ILE A 416 0.50 -0.91 8.04
C ILE A 416 -0.76 -1.12 8.86
N TRP A 417 -1.45 -0.04 9.22
CA TRP A 417 -2.72 -0.11 9.93
C TRP A 417 -3.82 -0.80 9.12
N ASP A 418 -3.72 -0.81 7.79
CA ASP A 418 -4.62 -1.54 6.89
C ASP A 418 -4.27 -3.04 6.78
N ASP A 419 -3.13 -3.47 7.32
CA ASP A 419 -2.70 -4.86 7.32
C ASP A 419 -3.32 -5.61 8.52
N LEU A 420 -3.82 -6.82 8.28
CA LEU A 420 -4.42 -7.66 9.32
C LEU A 420 -3.38 -8.38 10.18
N THR A 421 -2.15 -8.47 9.67
CA THR A 421 -1.04 -9.21 10.29
C THR A 421 0.11 -8.29 10.69
N ALA A 422 -0.21 -7.04 10.95
CA ALA A 422 0.77 -6.02 11.28
C ALA A 422 1.19 -6.02 12.76
#